data_d7631e0df015297e5c602da1c435c802
#
_entry.id   d7631e0df015297e5c602da1c435c802
#
_cell.length_a   1.000
_cell.length_b   1.000
_cell.length_c   1.000
_cell.angle_alpha   90.00
_cell.angle_beta   90.00
_cell.angle_gamma   90.00
#
_symmetry.space_group_name_H-M   'P 1'
#
loop_
_entity.id
_entity.type
_entity.pdbx_description
1 polymer ?
#
loop_
_entity_poly.entity_id
_entity_poly.type
_entity_poly.pdbx_seq_one_letter_code
_entity_poly.pdbx_strand_id
1 'polypeptide(L)'
;MKLPELEELYRRYRMDLYRYLCFLTHDPVQAEDLLSETFVRVIKRLPTFRGECEVKTWLFGIARNIWLESLRRRHQSVSLDDLMERYITDDALTETTAARQKLRRVQALLQQKDERTRSVVYLRAQGYSYQEIAQKLQTTEASARVVEHRTRAWLKATLQKEGYDE
;
A
#
# COMPACT_ATOMS: atom_id res chain seq x y z
N MET A 1 -14.57 -14.58 -18.28
CA MET A 1 -13.20 -14.04 -18.27
C MET A 1 -12.24 -15.20 -18.01
N LYS A 2 -11.30 -15.43 -18.91
CA LYS A 2 -10.28 -16.46 -18.70
C LYS A 2 -9.31 -15.95 -17.64
N LEU A 3 -9.18 -16.67 -16.53
CA LEU A 3 -8.19 -16.35 -15.49
C LEU A 3 -6.79 -16.46 -16.13
N PRO A 4 -5.90 -15.49 -15.89
CA PRO A 4 -4.52 -15.61 -16.35
C PRO A 4 -3.86 -16.83 -15.69
N GLU A 5 -3.07 -17.55 -16.47
CA GLU A 5 -2.32 -18.68 -15.92
C GLU A 5 -1.23 -18.17 -14.96
N LEU A 6 -1.06 -18.85 -13.85
CA LEU A 6 -0.08 -18.46 -12.81
C LEU A 6 1.32 -18.32 -13.37
N GLU A 7 1.71 -19.22 -14.26
CA GLU A 7 3.03 -19.20 -14.91
C GLU A 7 3.24 -17.93 -15.75
N GLU A 8 2.20 -17.49 -16.46
CA GLU A 8 2.23 -16.25 -17.23
C GLU A 8 2.37 -15.03 -16.32
N LEU A 9 1.63 -15.00 -15.20
CA LEU A 9 1.74 -13.93 -14.22
C LEU A 9 3.14 -13.86 -13.60
N TYR A 10 3.70 -15.02 -13.24
CA TYR A 10 5.04 -15.11 -12.70
C TYR A 10 6.08 -14.59 -13.68
N ARG A 11 6.06 -15.08 -14.91
CA ARG A 11 6.99 -14.68 -15.97
C ARG A 11 6.92 -13.18 -16.26
N ARG A 12 5.72 -12.63 -16.31
CA ARG A 12 5.50 -11.23 -16.68
C ARG A 12 5.83 -10.25 -15.59
N TYR A 13 5.47 -10.54 -14.34
CA TYR A 13 5.51 -9.56 -13.24
C TYR A 13 6.58 -9.82 -12.17
N ARG A 14 7.25 -10.95 -12.19
CA ARG A 14 8.25 -11.31 -11.18
C ARG A 14 9.31 -10.22 -10.97
N MET A 15 9.90 -9.73 -12.05
CA MET A 15 10.98 -8.74 -11.95
C MET A 15 10.48 -7.38 -11.48
N ASP A 16 9.31 -6.96 -11.92
CA ASP A 16 8.72 -5.69 -11.49
C ASP A 16 8.33 -5.74 -10.02
N LEU A 17 7.74 -6.85 -9.57
CA LEU A 17 7.43 -7.09 -8.15
C LEU A 17 8.71 -7.14 -7.29
N TYR A 18 9.76 -7.80 -7.77
CA TYR A 18 11.03 -7.85 -7.07
C TYR A 18 11.64 -6.46 -6.88
N ARG A 19 11.69 -5.65 -7.94
CA ARG A 19 12.18 -4.28 -7.87
C ARG A 19 11.35 -3.43 -6.90
N TYR A 20 10.05 -3.57 -6.95
CA TYR A 20 9.14 -2.89 -6.03
C TYR A 20 9.39 -3.29 -4.57
N LEU A 21 9.56 -4.58 -4.30
CA LEU A 21 9.87 -5.09 -2.96
C LEU A 21 11.26 -4.66 -2.49
N CYS A 22 12.28 -4.63 -3.37
CA CYS A 22 13.59 -4.05 -3.07
C CYS A 22 13.49 -2.58 -2.66
N PHE A 23 12.65 -1.83 -3.36
CA PHE A 23 12.37 -0.43 -3.02
C PHE A 23 11.73 -0.30 -1.63
N LEU A 24 10.76 -1.15 -1.30
CA LEU A 24 10.07 -1.11 -0.01
C LEU A 24 10.96 -1.56 1.15
N THR A 25 11.77 -2.59 0.94
CA THR A 25 12.57 -3.23 2.01
C THR A 25 13.96 -2.65 2.17
N HIS A 26 14.53 -2.09 1.11
CA HIS A 26 15.95 -1.75 1.00
C HIS A 26 16.90 -2.94 1.28
N ASP A 27 16.39 -4.16 1.13
CA ASP A 27 17.09 -5.41 1.40
C ASP A 27 16.72 -6.45 0.33
N PRO A 28 17.67 -6.84 -0.55
CA PRO A 28 17.40 -7.81 -1.62
C PRO A 28 16.99 -9.19 -1.10
N VAL A 29 17.54 -9.64 0.02
CA VAL A 29 17.21 -10.95 0.61
C VAL A 29 15.77 -10.95 1.13
N GLN A 30 15.39 -9.92 1.86
CA GLN A 30 14.02 -9.75 2.31
C GLN A 30 13.04 -9.60 1.15
N ALA A 31 13.43 -8.88 0.08
CA ALA A 31 12.60 -8.73 -1.11
C ALA A 31 12.34 -10.07 -1.80
N GLU A 32 13.31 -10.99 -1.87
CA GLU A 32 13.11 -12.34 -2.40
C GLU A 32 12.15 -13.18 -1.56
N ASP A 33 12.28 -13.12 -0.25
CA ASP A 33 11.37 -13.82 0.67
C ASP A 33 9.93 -13.32 0.51
N LEU A 34 9.74 -12.00 0.46
CA LEU A 34 8.42 -11.40 0.26
C LEU A 34 7.86 -11.66 -1.14
N LEU A 35 8.71 -11.73 -2.16
CA LEU A 35 8.31 -12.10 -3.51
C LEU A 35 7.75 -13.53 -3.54
N SER A 36 8.44 -14.47 -2.91
CA SER A 36 8.01 -15.85 -2.80
C SER A 36 6.68 -15.95 -2.05
N GLU A 37 6.54 -15.27 -0.92
CA GLU A 37 5.29 -15.22 -0.16
C GLU A 37 4.15 -14.58 -0.98
N THR A 38 4.45 -13.56 -1.79
CA THR A 38 3.49 -12.93 -2.69
C THR A 38 2.89 -13.95 -3.65
N PHE A 39 3.72 -14.72 -4.34
CA PHE A 39 3.23 -15.72 -5.30
C PHE A 39 2.50 -16.88 -4.63
N VAL A 40 2.91 -17.31 -3.43
CA VAL A 40 2.14 -18.28 -2.64
C VAL A 40 0.74 -17.74 -2.34
N ARG A 41 0.61 -16.48 -1.98
CA ARG A 41 -0.69 -15.84 -1.71
C ARG A 41 -1.50 -15.62 -2.99
N VAL A 42 -0.84 -15.31 -4.10
CA VAL A 42 -1.46 -15.22 -5.43
C VAL A 42 -2.10 -16.56 -5.82
N ILE A 43 -1.38 -17.67 -5.66
CA ILE A 43 -1.91 -19.02 -5.95
C ILE A 43 -3.23 -19.27 -5.21
N LYS A 44 -3.28 -18.92 -3.93
CA LYS A 44 -4.47 -19.12 -3.10
C LYS A 44 -5.64 -18.21 -3.48
N ARG A 45 -5.36 -17.00 -3.96
CA ARG A 45 -6.38 -15.98 -4.24
C ARG A 45 -6.78 -15.88 -5.70
N LEU A 46 -5.98 -16.41 -6.61
CA LEU A 46 -6.25 -16.34 -8.07
C LEU A 46 -7.63 -16.90 -8.45
N PRO A 47 -8.10 -18.02 -7.88
CA PRO A 47 -9.44 -18.54 -8.18
C PRO A 47 -10.60 -17.59 -7.79
N THR A 48 -10.35 -16.69 -6.86
CA THR A 48 -11.34 -15.72 -6.37
C THR A 48 -11.21 -14.33 -7.00
N PHE A 49 -10.22 -14.15 -7.86
CA PHE A 49 -10.02 -12.87 -8.56
C PHE A 49 -11.15 -12.61 -9.55
N ARG A 50 -11.88 -11.51 -9.37
CA ARG A 50 -13.08 -11.18 -10.16
C ARG A 50 -12.84 -10.15 -11.26
N GLY A 51 -11.59 -9.68 -11.44
CA GLY A 51 -11.28 -8.67 -12.46
C GLY A 51 -11.80 -7.26 -12.13
N GLU A 52 -12.02 -6.96 -10.85
CA GLU A 52 -12.46 -5.63 -10.38
C GLU A 52 -11.39 -4.55 -10.57
N CYS A 53 -10.15 -4.94 -10.79
CA CYS A 53 -9.02 -4.07 -11.11
C CYS A 53 -8.07 -4.77 -12.09
N GLU A 54 -7.10 -4.04 -12.61
CA GLU A 54 -6.03 -4.66 -13.41
C GLU A 54 -5.25 -5.69 -12.59
N VAL A 55 -4.86 -6.78 -13.23
CA VAL A 55 -4.07 -7.86 -12.61
C VAL A 55 -2.78 -7.31 -11.98
N LYS A 56 -2.10 -6.38 -12.64
CA LYS A 56 -0.91 -5.73 -12.11
C LYS A 56 -1.20 -5.05 -10.78
N THR A 57 -2.23 -4.22 -10.72
CA THR A 57 -2.66 -3.51 -9.50
C THR A 57 -2.98 -4.48 -8.37
N TRP A 58 -3.66 -5.58 -8.68
CA TRP A 58 -3.99 -6.62 -7.72
C TRP A 58 -2.74 -7.32 -7.15
N LEU A 59 -1.78 -7.68 -8.02
CA LEU A 59 -0.52 -8.31 -7.61
C LEU A 59 0.31 -7.40 -6.70
N PHE A 60 0.47 -6.14 -7.09
CA PHE A 60 1.22 -5.14 -6.30
C PHE A 60 0.54 -4.84 -4.97
N GLY A 61 -0.79 -4.85 -4.92
CA GLY A 61 -1.56 -4.74 -3.68
C GLY A 61 -1.31 -5.90 -2.72
N ILE A 62 -1.22 -7.13 -3.23
CA ILE A 62 -0.87 -8.32 -2.43
C ILE A 62 0.55 -8.18 -1.88
N ALA A 63 1.53 -7.85 -2.73
CA ALA A 63 2.92 -7.68 -2.33
C ALA A 63 3.09 -6.61 -1.24
N ARG A 64 2.43 -5.48 -1.41
CA ARG A 64 2.44 -4.40 -0.42
C ARG A 64 1.86 -4.82 0.91
N ASN A 65 0.73 -5.50 0.92
CA ASN A 65 0.11 -5.98 2.15
C ASN A 65 1.01 -6.97 2.89
N ILE A 66 1.69 -7.85 2.17
CA ILE A 66 2.67 -8.80 2.75
C ILE A 66 3.83 -8.04 3.39
N TRP A 67 4.36 -7.03 2.72
CA TRP A 67 5.42 -6.19 3.27
C TRP A 67 4.97 -5.47 4.54
N LEU A 68 3.79 -4.85 4.56
CA LEU A 68 3.21 -4.20 5.74
C LEU A 68 3.01 -5.17 6.90
N GLU A 69 2.52 -6.39 6.63
CA GLU A 69 2.41 -7.46 7.63
C GLU A 69 3.79 -7.85 8.18
N SER A 70 4.82 -7.90 7.32
CA SER A 70 6.19 -8.22 7.74
C SER A 70 6.79 -7.17 8.67
N LEU A 71 6.51 -5.89 8.43
CA LEU A 71 6.91 -4.79 9.32
C LEU A 71 6.32 -4.95 10.71
N ARG A 72 5.06 -5.28 10.79
CA ARG A 72 4.37 -5.49 12.07
C ARG A 72 4.93 -6.68 12.84
N ARG A 73 5.21 -7.81 12.15
CA ARG A 73 5.77 -9.02 12.77
C ARG A 73 7.18 -8.79 13.33
N ARG A 74 7.98 -7.98 12.68
CA ARG A 74 9.37 -7.74 13.07
C ARG A 74 9.52 -6.69 14.15
N HIS A 75 8.46 -6.04 14.59
CA HIS A 75 8.48 -4.89 15.51
C HIS A 75 9.55 -3.86 15.10
N GLN A 76 9.80 -3.74 13.79
CA GLN A 76 10.73 -2.74 13.29
C GLN A 76 10.15 -1.35 13.56
N SER A 77 10.91 -0.54 14.25
CA SER A 77 10.60 0.87 14.46
C SER A 77 10.85 1.66 13.17
N VAL A 78 9.99 1.47 12.19
CA VAL A 78 9.91 2.38 11.06
C VAL A 78 9.09 3.57 11.55
N SER A 79 9.60 4.78 11.35
CA SER A 79 8.87 5.97 11.80
C SER A 79 7.51 6.05 11.08
N LEU A 80 6.52 6.60 11.76
CA LEU A 80 5.20 6.81 11.14
C LEU A 80 5.32 7.67 9.87
N ASP A 81 6.24 8.62 9.87
CA ASP A 81 6.50 9.50 8.72
C ASP A 81 7.02 8.70 7.52
N ASP A 82 7.95 7.76 7.72
CA ASP A 82 8.44 6.89 6.64
C ASP A 82 7.34 5.97 6.11
N LEU A 83 6.49 5.45 6.99
CA LEU A 83 5.34 4.64 6.58
C LEU A 83 4.32 5.46 5.78
N MET A 84 4.06 6.69 6.20
CA MET A 84 3.15 7.60 5.50
C MET A 84 3.71 8.00 4.14
N GLU A 85 5.00 8.29 4.05
CA GLU A 85 5.66 8.59 2.77
C GLU A 85 5.49 7.43 1.78
N ARG A 86 5.78 6.20 2.21
CA ARG A 86 5.64 5.01 1.38
C ARG A 86 4.20 4.66 1.05
N TYR A 87 3.26 4.98 1.94
CA TYR A 87 1.83 4.79 1.71
C TYR A 87 1.28 5.69 0.60
N ILE A 88 1.81 6.92 0.50
CA ILE A 88 1.32 7.94 -0.42
C ILE A 88 2.01 7.85 -1.78
N THR A 89 3.27 7.46 -1.80
CA THR A 89 4.04 7.25 -3.02
C THR A 89 3.81 5.84 -3.56
N ASP A 90 2.98 5.72 -4.58
CA ASP A 90 2.81 4.48 -5.33
C ASP A 90 3.99 4.16 -6.25
N ASP A 91 4.90 5.11 -6.47
CA ASP A 91 6.08 4.98 -7.32
C ASP A 91 7.38 5.11 -6.53
N ALA A 92 8.34 4.28 -6.95
CA ALA A 92 9.70 4.22 -6.45
C ALA A 92 10.34 5.60 -6.37
N LEU A 93 10.55 6.14 -5.17
CA LEU A 93 11.09 7.46 -5.04
C LEU A 93 12.23 7.65 -4.08
N THR A 94 13.18 8.33 -4.63
CA THR A 94 14.31 9.00 -4.04
C THR A 94 13.95 9.80 -2.78
N GLU A 95 14.75 9.66 -1.74
CA GLU A 95 14.77 10.53 -0.58
C GLU A 95 15.16 11.96 -0.99
N THR A 96 14.21 12.71 -1.51
CA THR A 96 14.43 14.08 -1.94
C THR A 96 13.74 15.07 -1.01
N THR A 97 14.21 16.31 -1.04
CA THR A 97 13.57 17.46 -0.37
C THR A 97 12.10 17.59 -0.80
N ALA A 98 11.80 17.26 -2.04
CA ALA A 98 10.44 17.26 -2.60
C ALA A 98 9.53 16.21 -1.90
N ALA A 99 10.04 15.01 -1.65
CA ALA A 99 9.27 13.98 -0.92
C ALA A 99 8.91 14.42 0.51
N ARG A 100 9.83 15.07 1.20
CA ARG A 100 9.58 15.63 2.54
C ARG A 100 8.57 16.77 2.52
N GLN A 101 8.59 17.62 1.52
CA GLN A 101 7.60 18.70 1.35
C GLN A 101 6.21 18.11 1.07
N LYS A 102 6.14 17.11 0.19
CA LYS A 102 4.90 16.37 -0.11
C LYS A 102 4.32 15.73 1.15
N LEU A 103 5.15 15.06 1.95
CA LEU A 103 4.73 14.45 3.21
C LEU A 103 4.15 15.47 4.20
N ARG A 104 4.86 16.60 4.41
CA ARG A 104 4.37 17.69 5.27
C ARG A 104 3.03 18.23 4.79
N ARG A 105 2.85 18.36 3.47
CA ARG A 105 1.59 18.82 2.91
C ARG A 105 0.46 17.83 3.15
N VAL A 106 0.72 16.54 2.97
CA VAL A 106 -0.24 15.48 3.27
C VAL A 106 -0.66 15.49 4.74
N GLN A 107 0.29 15.63 5.64
CA GLN A 107 -0.01 15.72 7.08
C GLN A 107 -0.89 16.94 7.38
N ALA A 108 -0.60 18.09 6.79
CA ALA A 108 -1.42 19.29 6.94
C ALA A 108 -2.84 19.11 6.37
N LEU A 109 -2.97 18.44 5.22
CA LEU A 109 -4.26 18.14 4.61
C LEU A 109 -5.09 17.16 5.48
N LEU A 110 -4.45 16.14 6.05
CA LEU A 110 -5.10 15.19 6.95
C LEU A 110 -5.62 15.87 8.23
N GLN A 111 -4.95 16.92 8.71
CA GLN A 111 -5.44 17.70 9.84
C GLN A 111 -6.80 18.39 9.58
N GLN A 112 -7.18 18.59 8.31
CA GLN A 112 -8.49 19.12 7.92
C GLN A 112 -9.61 18.07 8.00
N LYS A 113 -9.25 16.79 8.16
CA LYS A 113 -10.21 15.68 8.29
C LYS A 113 -10.55 15.42 9.75
N ASP A 114 -11.70 14.81 9.97
CA ASP A 114 -12.12 14.33 11.29
C ASP A 114 -11.15 13.26 11.83
N GLU A 115 -11.14 13.08 13.13
CA GLU A 115 -10.26 12.15 13.83
C GLU A 115 -10.40 10.71 13.32
N ARG A 116 -11.63 10.29 13.06
CA ARG A 116 -11.91 8.93 12.54
C ARG A 116 -11.26 8.70 11.18
N THR A 117 -11.40 9.64 10.26
CA THR A 117 -10.79 9.58 8.93
C THR A 117 -9.27 9.52 9.02
N ARG A 118 -8.66 10.37 9.85
CA ARG A 118 -7.22 10.35 10.10
C ARG A 118 -6.77 9.01 10.66
N SER A 119 -7.49 8.49 11.64
CA SER A 119 -7.17 7.21 12.28
C SER A 119 -7.21 6.06 11.28
N VAL A 120 -8.17 6.02 10.37
CA VAL A 120 -8.23 5.00 9.31
C VAL A 120 -6.98 5.07 8.44
N VAL A 121 -6.59 6.25 7.97
CA VAL A 121 -5.42 6.44 7.11
C VAL A 121 -4.13 6.06 7.83
N TYR A 122 -3.94 6.51 9.07
CA TYR A 122 -2.74 6.20 9.86
C TYR A 122 -2.62 4.71 10.17
N LEU A 123 -3.72 4.06 10.56
CA LEU A 123 -3.71 2.62 10.81
C LEU A 123 -3.42 1.84 9.53
N ARG A 124 -3.97 2.29 8.41
CA ARG A 124 -3.68 1.66 7.11
C ARG A 124 -2.21 1.82 6.71
N ALA A 125 -1.62 2.99 6.94
CA ALA A 125 -0.19 3.23 6.72
C ALA A 125 0.70 2.36 7.62
N GLN A 126 0.24 2.04 8.82
CA GLN A 126 0.92 1.12 9.75
C GLN A 126 0.72 -0.36 9.41
N GLY A 127 -0.03 -0.68 8.37
CA GLY A 127 -0.20 -2.04 7.88
C GLY A 127 -1.37 -2.82 8.48
N TYR A 128 -2.27 -2.16 9.20
CA TYR A 128 -3.47 -2.82 9.70
C TYR A 128 -4.43 -3.14 8.54
N SER A 129 -5.02 -4.33 8.58
CA SER A 129 -6.08 -4.71 7.65
C SER A 129 -7.36 -3.91 7.91
N TYR A 130 -8.26 -3.85 6.93
CA TYR A 130 -9.55 -3.19 7.14
C TYR A 130 -10.37 -3.86 8.24
N GLN A 131 -10.24 -5.17 8.42
CA GLN A 131 -10.89 -5.91 9.51
C GLN A 131 -10.36 -5.45 10.88
N GLU A 132 -9.05 -5.34 11.03
CA GLU A 132 -8.43 -4.86 12.27
C GLU A 132 -8.78 -3.38 12.55
N ILE A 133 -8.80 -2.54 11.52
CA ILE A 133 -9.22 -1.14 11.62
C ILE A 133 -10.69 -1.04 12.07
N ALA A 134 -11.56 -1.87 11.47
CA ALA A 134 -12.97 -1.93 11.85
C ALA A 134 -13.16 -2.28 13.33
N GLN A 135 -12.40 -3.25 13.83
CA GLN A 135 -12.41 -3.62 15.24
C GLN A 135 -11.90 -2.49 16.16
N LYS A 136 -10.77 -1.87 15.79
CA LYS A 136 -10.16 -0.79 16.59
C LYS A 136 -11.03 0.46 16.67
N LEU A 137 -11.70 0.81 15.59
CA LEU A 137 -12.50 2.03 15.47
C LEU A 137 -14.02 1.80 15.64
N GLN A 138 -14.43 0.59 15.98
CA GLN A 138 -15.84 0.21 16.15
C GLN A 138 -16.69 0.58 14.93
N THR A 139 -16.23 0.19 13.76
CA THR A 139 -16.87 0.42 12.48
C THR A 139 -16.94 -0.87 11.67
N THR A 140 -17.42 -0.81 10.44
CA THR A 140 -17.42 -1.94 9.52
C THR A 140 -16.19 -1.92 8.61
N GLU A 141 -15.77 -3.10 8.13
CA GLU A 141 -14.70 -3.22 7.16
C GLU A 141 -15.00 -2.43 5.88
N ALA A 142 -16.22 -2.51 5.38
CA ALA A 142 -16.68 -1.76 4.20
C ALA A 142 -16.58 -0.25 4.43
N SER A 143 -16.98 0.25 5.59
CA SER A 143 -16.88 1.68 5.93
C SER A 143 -15.43 2.14 6.00
N ALA A 144 -14.56 1.38 6.64
CA ALA A 144 -13.12 1.70 6.72
C ALA A 144 -12.48 1.77 5.32
N ARG A 145 -12.82 0.83 4.45
CA ARG A 145 -12.35 0.80 3.06
C ARG A 145 -12.81 2.01 2.26
N VAL A 146 -14.07 2.38 2.36
CA VAL A 146 -14.64 3.54 1.67
C VAL A 146 -13.99 4.84 2.16
N VAL A 147 -13.82 5.00 3.45
CA VAL A 147 -13.17 6.19 4.05
C VAL A 147 -11.73 6.31 3.55
N GLU A 148 -10.97 5.24 3.57
CA GLU A 148 -9.57 5.23 3.10
C GLU A 148 -9.48 5.56 1.62
N HIS A 149 -10.26 4.90 0.77
CA HIS A 149 -10.27 5.14 -0.67
C HIS A 149 -10.63 6.58 -1.04
N ARG A 150 -11.67 7.13 -0.43
CA ARG A 150 -12.09 8.52 -0.68
C ARG A 150 -11.03 9.53 -0.22
N THR A 151 -10.46 9.31 0.94
CA THR A 151 -9.43 10.20 1.50
C THR A 151 -8.17 10.16 0.64
N ARG A 152 -7.75 8.98 0.22
CA ARG A 152 -6.59 8.81 -0.66
C ARG A 152 -6.79 9.46 -2.02
N ALA A 153 -7.96 9.30 -2.62
CA ALA A 153 -8.30 9.95 -3.89
C ALA A 153 -8.32 11.48 -3.76
N TRP A 154 -8.87 11.99 -2.67
CA TRP A 154 -8.89 13.42 -2.38
C TRP A 154 -7.48 13.99 -2.15
N LEU A 155 -6.63 13.29 -1.39
CA LEU A 155 -5.23 13.69 -1.19
C LEU A 155 -4.49 13.75 -2.53
N LYS A 156 -4.62 12.73 -3.36
CA LYS A 156 -3.99 12.65 -4.66
C LYS A 156 -4.44 13.80 -5.56
N ALA A 157 -5.74 14.05 -5.67
CA ALA A 157 -6.28 15.14 -6.48
C ALA A 157 -5.84 16.51 -5.97
N THR A 158 -5.78 16.72 -4.66
CA THR A 158 -5.34 17.99 -4.08
C THR A 158 -3.86 18.25 -4.32
N LEU A 159 -3.02 17.23 -4.14
CA LEU A 159 -1.58 17.31 -4.40
C LEU A 159 -1.29 17.60 -5.88
N GLN A 160 -2.02 16.98 -6.80
CA GLN A 160 -1.91 17.24 -8.23
C GLN A 160 -2.20 18.71 -8.55
N LYS A 161 -3.27 19.26 -8.01
CA LYS A 161 -3.64 20.68 -8.19
C LYS A 161 -2.59 21.64 -7.66
N GLU A 162 -1.86 21.24 -6.62
CA GLU A 162 -0.81 22.03 -5.99
C GLU A 162 0.58 21.83 -6.64
N GLY A 163 0.67 21.01 -7.68
CA GLY A 163 1.91 20.77 -8.43
C GLY A 163 2.91 19.83 -7.77
N TYR A 164 2.45 18.98 -6.86
CA TYR A 164 3.30 17.97 -6.21
C TYR A 164 3.46 16.67 -7.03
N ASP A 165 2.84 16.58 -8.17
CA ASP A 165 2.97 15.44 -9.09
C ASP A 165 4.03 15.71 -10.15
N GLU A 166 5.20 15.23 -9.90
CA GLU A 166 6.15 14.77 -10.92
C GLU A 166 6.83 13.52 -10.40
#